data_1588277a416a327d21689eb9e2ee58a5
#
_entry.id   1588277a416a327d21689eb9e2ee58a5
#
_cell.length_a   1.000
_cell.length_b   1.000
_cell.length_c   1.000
_cell.angle_alpha   90.00
_cell.angle_beta   90.00
_cell.angle_gamma   90.00
#
_symmetry.space_group_name_H-M   'P 1'
#
loop_
_entity.id
_entity.type
_entity.pdbx_description
1 polymer ?
#
loop_
_entity_poly.entity_id
_entity_poly.type
_entity_poly.pdbx_seq_one_letter_code
_entity_poly.pdbx_strand_id
1 'polypeptide(L)'
;MNKVAVCIVGEMRYWEITKHIFKDWEVDFFISTWDTTNRGEDNYPYKFHGNTNINEDILETLKPKDYEFLGREYENKNDFHMAKYYYLIHRCNLLKTKYEMDNDFKYDCVLITRPDVYHDKNLIQNITSH
;
A
#
# COMPACT_ATOMS: atom_id res chain seq x y z
N MET A 1 12.94 -5.42 20.13
CA MET A 1 12.78 -4.54 18.97
C MET A 1 11.37 -4.65 18.44
N ASN A 2 10.77 -3.52 18.12
CA ASN A 2 9.42 -3.52 17.61
C ASN A 2 9.39 -3.88 16.13
N LYS A 3 8.59 -4.84 15.77
CA LYS A 3 8.35 -5.17 14.38
C LYS A 3 7.13 -4.41 13.88
N VAL A 4 7.32 -3.67 12.82
CA VAL A 4 6.27 -2.83 12.24
C VAL A 4 5.90 -3.35 10.86
N ALA A 5 4.61 -3.53 10.62
CA ALA A 5 4.08 -3.78 9.29
C ALA A 5 3.49 -2.50 8.73
N VAL A 6 3.76 -2.22 7.47
CA VAL A 6 3.15 -1.09 6.76
C VAL A 6 2.31 -1.66 5.62
N CYS A 7 1.01 -1.46 5.71
CA CYS A 7 0.06 -1.90 4.70
C CYS A 7 -0.26 -0.71 3.79
N ILE A 8 0.15 -0.80 2.54
CA ILE A 8 -0.11 0.25 1.55
C ILE A 8 -1.30 -0.21 0.70
N VAL A 9 -2.36 0.58 0.72
CA VAL A 9 -3.60 0.25 0.03
C VAL A 9 -4.10 1.45 -0.76
N GLY A 10 -4.91 1.20 -1.77
CA GLY A 10 -5.48 2.26 -2.61
C GLY A 10 -4.81 2.34 -3.96
N GLU A 11 -5.05 3.43 -4.67
CA GLU A 11 -4.43 3.66 -5.97
C GLU A 11 -3.03 4.23 -5.79
N MET A 12 -2.11 3.85 -6.66
CA MET A 12 -0.71 4.28 -6.58
C MET A 12 -0.49 5.66 -7.17
N ARG A 13 -1.20 6.64 -6.62
CA ARG A 13 -1.05 8.04 -7.03
C ARG A 13 0.12 8.65 -6.29
N TYR A 14 0.81 9.57 -6.95
CA TYR A 14 1.95 10.29 -6.36
C TYR A 14 3.09 9.39 -5.91
N TRP A 15 3.11 8.14 -6.38
CA TRP A 15 4.15 7.19 -5.99
C TRP A 15 5.55 7.74 -6.26
N GLU A 16 5.74 8.43 -7.38
CA GLU A 16 7.05 8.98 -7.75
C GLU A 16 7.57 9.99 -6.71
N ILE A 17 6.66 10.58 -5.95
CA ILE A 17 7.03 11.54 -4.90
C ILE A 17 7.16 10.83 -3.56
N THR A 18 6.17 10.03 -3.20
CA THR A 18 6.11 9.42 -1.88
C THR A 18 7.09 8.27 -1.69
N LYS A 19 7.52 7.63 -2.75
CA LYS A 19 8.46 6.50 -2.65
C LYS A 19 9.76 6.90 -1.95
N HIS A 20 10.15 8.16 -2.03
CA HIS A 20 11.37 8.63 -1.39
C HIS A 20 11.29 8.62 0.13
N ILE A 21 10.09 8.61 0.68
CA ILE A 21 9.87 8.46 2.11
C ILE A 21 9.81 6.98 2.48
N PHE A 22 8.97 6.22 1.78
CA PHE A 22 8.75 4.82 2.12
C PHE A 22 10.01 3.96 1.97
N LYS A 23 10.83 4.22 0.98
CA LYS A 23 12.01 3.38 0.70
C LYS A 23 13.03 3.33 1.82
N ASP A 24 13.03 4.37 2.69
CA ASP A 24 14.00 4.48 3.76
C ASP A 24 13.48 3.89 5.07
N TRP A 25 12.24 3.44 5.10
CA TRP A 25 11.67 2.87 6.31
C TRP A 25 12.10 1.41 6.50
N GLU A 26 12.58 1.09 7.68
CA GLU A 26 12.96 -0.29 8.03
C GLU A 26 11.74 -1.01 8.59
N VAL A 27 10.87 -1.46 7.72
CA VAL A 27 9.61 -2.11 8.08
C VAL A 27 9.33 -3.23 7.10
N ASP A 28 8.33 -4.04 7.39
CA ASP A 28 7.84 -5.03 6.44
C ASP A 28 6.63 -4.45 5.73
N PHE A 29 6.71 -4.37 4.41
CA PHE A 29 5.62 -3.84 3.59
C PHE A 29 4.69 -4.94 3.09
N PHE A 30 3.41 -4.64 3.09
CA PHE A 30 2.38 -5.43 2.45
C PHE A 30 1.57 -4.49 1.56
N ILE A 31 1.24 -4.93 0.37
CA ILE A 31 0.61 -4.06 -0.63
C ILE A 31 -0.62 -4.73 -1.20
N SER A 32 -1.73 -4.02 -1.20
CA SER A 32 -2.94 -4.43 -1.89
C SER A 32 -3.50 -3.22 -2.61
N THR A 33 -3.33 -3.21 -3.92
CA THR A 33 -3.71 -2.08 -4.76
C THR A 33 -4.35 -2.59 -6.04
N TRP A 34 -4.80 -1.66 -6.87
CA TRP A 34 -5.32 -2.01 -8.18
C TRP A 34 -4.16 -2.23 -9.15
N ASP A 35 -4.38 -3.05 -10.16
CA ASP A 35 -3.37 -3.35 -11.18
C ASP A 35 -3.11 -2.16 -12.11
N THR A 36 -3.99 -1.15 -12.11
CA THR A 36 -3.80 0.07 -12.88
C THR A 36 -4.12 1.29 -12.03
N THR A 37 -3.49 2.40 -12.33
CA THR A 37 -3.77 3.67 -11.67
C THR A 37 -4.76 4.51 -12.45
N ASN A 38 -5.29 3.97 -13.55
CA ASN A 38 -6.03 4.73 -14.54
C ASN A 38 -7.50 4.71 -14.31
N ARG A 39 -7.97 5.30 -13.29
CA ARG A 39 -9.35 5.30 -12.96
C ARG A 39 -10.01 6.57 -13.43
N GLY A 40 -10.84 6.51 -14.44
CA GLY A 40 -11.58 7.66 -14.91
C GLY A 40 -10.67 8.74 -15.45
N GLU A 41 -9.84 8.38 -16.41
CA GLU A 41 -8.84 9.27 -16.97
C GLU A 41 -9.36 10.65 -17.30
N ASP A 42 -10.55 10.72 -17.85
CA ASP A 42 -11.11 11.99 -18.30
C ASP A 42 -11.55 12.88 -17.16
N ASN A 43 -11.73 12.31 -15.97
CA ASN A 43 -12.26 13.03 -14.83
C ASN A 43 -11.22 13.27 -13.73
N TYR A 44 -10.02 12.80 -13.93
CA TYR A 44 -8.99 12.96 -12.93
C TYR A 44 -8.01 14.04 -13.36
N PRO A 45 -7.80 15.06 -12.52
CA PRO A 45 -6.82 16.10 -12.83
C PRO A 45 -5.40 15.57 -12.86
N TYR A 46 -5.18 14.38 -12.32
CA TYR A 46 -3.85 13.82 -12.25
C TYR A 46 -3.78 12.65 -13.19
N LYS A 47 -3.06 12.79 -14.24
CA LYS A 47 -2.88 11.72 -15.22
C LYS A 47 -1.66 10.91 -14.91
N PHE A 48 -1.70 10.20 -13.87
CA PHE A 48 -0.53 9.50 -13.52
C PHE A 48 -0.52 8.11 -13.94
N HIS A 49 -0.46 7.61 -14.66
CA HIS A 49 -1.20 7.06 -14.62
C HIS A 49 -1.18 5.85 -15.34
N GLY A 50 -1.81 4.89 -15.45
CA GLY A 50 -1.91 3.74 -16.30
C GLY A 50 -0.58 3.12 -16.70
N ASN A 51 0.46 3.41 -15.95
CA ASN A 51 1.76 2.93 -16.31
C ASN A 51 1.98 1.64 -15.53
N THR A 52 2.01 0.53 -16.24
CA THR A 52 2.28 -0.78 -15.65
C THR A 52 3.64 -0.82 -14.96
N ASN A 53 4.55 0.05 -15.33
CA ASN A 53 5.88 0.11 -14.72
C ASN A 53 5.85 0.59 -13.26
N ILE A 54 4.77 1.25 -12.83
CA ILE A 54 4.64 1.68 -11.44
C ILE A 54 4.62 0.46 -10.52
N ASN A 55 3.89 -0.57 -10.88
CA ASN A 55 3.80 -1.77 -10.04
C ASN A 55 5.15 -2.45 -9.91
N GLU A 56 5.92 -2.51 -10.99
CA GLU A 56 7.28 -3.06 -10.95
C GLU A 56 8.19 -2.21 -10.08
N ASP A 57 8.10 -0.88 -10.18
CA ASP A 57 8.92 0.02 -9.39
C ASP A 57 8.61 -0.11 -7.90
N ILE A 58 7.35 -0.27 -7.55
CA ILE A 58 6.94 -0.49 -6.17
C ILE A 58 7.59 -1.74 -5.60
N LEU A 59 7.54 -2.84 -6.36
CA LEU A 59 8.11 -4.11 -5.90
C LEU A 59 9.62 -4.04 -5.75
N GLU A 60 10.29 -3.38 -6.68
CA GLU A 60 11.74 -3.21 -6.61
C GLU A 60 12.16 -2.30 -5.47
N THR A 61 11.38 -1.25 -5.23
CA THR A 61 11.72 -0.24 -4.22
C THR A 61 11.44 -0.71 -2.81
N LEU A 62 10.29 -1.31 -2.58
CA LEU A 62 9.84 -1.67 -1.23
C LEU A 62 10.12 -3.12 -0.87
N LYS A 63 10.25 -3.99 -1.83
CA LYS A 63 10.46 -5.43 -1.64
C LYS A 63 9.49 -5.99 -0.59
N PRO A 64 8.17 -5.86 -0.86
CA PRO A 64 7.17 -6.24 0.14
C PRO A 64 7.25 -7.74 0.48
N LYS A 65 6.85 -8.08 1.69
CA LYS A 65 6.80 -9.47 2.11
C LYS A 65 5.69 -10.23 1.38
N ASP A 66 4.61 -9.56 1.06
CA ASP A 66 3.56 -10.09 0.21
C ASP A 66 2.80 -8.94 -0.43
N TYR A 67 2.15 -9.21 -1.54
CA TYR A 67 1.47 -8.18 -2.31
C TYR A 67 0.43 -8.76 -3.24
N GLU A 68 -0.50 -7.93 -3.68
CA GLU A 68 -1.42 -8.27 -4.76
C GLU A 68 -1.82 -7.01 -5.51
N PHE A 69 -2.02 -7.15 -6.81
CA PHE A 69 -2.54 -6.10 -7.65
C PHE A 69 -3.85 -6.62 -8.24
N LEU A 70 -4.96 -6.03 -7.81
CA LEU A 70 -6.28 -6.50 -8.18
C LEU A 70 -6.78 -5.84 -9.45
N GLY A 71 -7.39 -6.63 -10.32
CA GLY A 71 -8.00 -6.11 -11.54
C GLY A 71 -9.23 -5.27 -11.24
N ARG A 72 -9.53 -4.35 -12.16
CA ARG A 72 -10.67 -3.45 -12.00
C ARG A 72 -12.02 -4.19 -12.01
N GLU A 73 -12.05 -5.44 -12.45
CA GLU A 73 -13.26 -6.25 -12.39
C GLU A 73 -13.73 -6.50 -10.97
N TYR A 74 -12.86 -6.37 -10.00
CA TYR A 74 -13.24 -6.47 -8.59
C TYR A 74 -13.86 -5.18 -8.07
N GLU A 75 -13.85 -4.14 -8.89
CA GLU A 75 -14.41 -2.86 -8.51
C GLU A 75 -15.89 -2.84 -8.87
N ASN A 76 -16.76 -2.86 -7.89
CA ASN A 76 -18.18 -2.75 -8.14
C ASN A 76 -18.49 -1.27 -8.41
N LYS A 77 -19.05 -0.98 -9.57
CA LYS A 77 -19.36 0.39 -9.99
C LYS A 77 -20.39 1.07 -9.10
N ASN A 78 -21.19 0.30 -8.37
CA ASN A 78 -22.21 0.85 -7.50
C ASN A 78 -21.71 1.07 -6.07
N ASP A 79 -20.48 0.65 -5.77
CA ASP A 79 -19.94 0.82 -4.44
C ASP A 79 -19.39 2.23 -4.24
N PHE A 80 -19.53 2.73 -3.01
CA PHE A 80 -18.89 3.98 -2.66
C PHE A 80 -17.38 3.79 -2.62
N HIS A 81 -16.64 4.88 -2.84
CA HIS A 81 -15.18 4.86 -2.75
C HIS A 81 -14.69 4.27 -1.44
N MET A 82 -15.37 4.58 -0.34
CA MET A 82 -14.96 4.07 0.96
C MET A 82 -15.05 2.55 1.04
N ALA A 83 -16.08 1.96 0.44
CA ALA A 83 -16.22 0.50 0.42
C ALA A 83 -15.05 -0.16 -0.33
N LYS A 84 -14.63 0.45 -1.44
CA LYS A 84 -13.48 -0.07 -2.22
C LYS A 84 -12.18 0.03 -1.42
N TYR A 85 -12.00 1.12 -0.72
CA TYR A 85 -10.82 1.32 0.11
C TYR A 85 -10.78 0.31 1.26
N TYR A 86 -11.90 0.12 1.96
CA TYR A 86 -11.98 -0.87 3.04
C TYR A 86 -11.77 -2.28 2.53
N TYR A 87 -12.21 -2.58 1.31
CA TYR A 87 -11.95 -3.87 0.71
C TYR A 87 -10.45 -4.11 0.57
N LEU A 88 -9.71 -3.12 0.08
CA LEU A 88 -8.26 -3.24 -0.05
C LEU A 88 -7.58 -3.35 1.31
N ILE A 89 -8.06 -2.63 2.32
CA ILE A 89 -7.54 -2.76 3.68
C ILE A 89 -7.70 -4.19 4.17
N HIS A 90 -8.88 -4.76 3.98
CA HIS A 90 -9.16 -6.14 4.38
C HIS A 90 -8.23 -7.12 3.65
N ARG A 91 -8.08 -6.95 2.35
CA ARG A 91 -7.20 -7.80 1.55
C ARG A 91 -5.75 -7.71 2.05
N CYS A 92 -5.27 -6.51 2.27
CA CYS A 92 -3.90 -6.31 2.75
C CYS A 92 -3.68 -6.92 4.13
N ASN A 93 -4.66 -6.78 5.00
CA ASN A 93 -4.59 -7.40 6.31
C ASN A 93 -4.53 -8.93 6.22
N LEU A 94 -5.21 -9.53 5.26
CA LEU A 94 -5.13 -10.98 5.05
C LEU A 94 -3.71 -11.39 4.65
N LEU A 95 -3.06 -10.64 3.77
CA LEU A 95 -1.67 -10.91 3.38
C LEU A 95 -0.74 -10.84 4.59
N LYS A 96 -0.90 -9.79 5.39
CA LYS A 96 -0.09 -9.61 6.60
C LYS A 96 -0.32 -10.73 7.60
N THR A 97 -1.58 -11.09 7.86
CA THR A 97 -1.93 -12.13 8.82
C THR A 97 -1.39 -13.48 8.38
N LYS A 98 -1.47 -13.79 7.09
CA LYS A 98 -0.92 -15.02 6.55
C LYS A 98 0.60 -15.07 6.78
N TYR A 99 1.29 -13.96 6.54
CA TYR A 99 2.73 -13.89 6.75
C TYR A 99 3.09 -14.09 8.24
N GLU A 100 2.31 -13.47 9.14
CA GLU A 100 2.50 -13.67 10.58
C GLU A 100 2.35 -15.15 10.96
N MET A 101 1.30 -15.79 10.44
CA MET A 101 1.06 -17.20 10.73
C MET A 101 2.14 -18.11 10.18
N ASP A 102 2.57 -17.87 8.95
CA ASP A 102 3.59 -18.68 8.28
C ASP A 102 4.95 -18.54 8.95
N ASN A 103 5.21 -17.45 9.63
CA ASN A 103 6.50 -17.16 10.27
C ASN A 103 6.42 -17.15 11.81
N ASP A 104 5.28 -17.52 12.37
CA ASP A 104 5.06 -17.70 13.81
C ASP A 104 5.42 -16.48 14.64
N PHE A 105 4.85 -15.34 14.31
CA PHE A 105 4.98 -14.11 15.09
C PHE A 105 3.82 -13.17 14.83
N LYS A 106 3.78 -12.06 15.54
CA LYS A 106 2.83 -10.97 15.28
C LYS A 106 3.57 -9.64 15.28
N TYR A 107 3.12 -8.74 14.41
CA TYR A 107 3.69 -7.39 14.39
C TYR A 107 3.26 -6.62 15.64
N ASP A 108 4.16 -5.83 16.15
CA ASP A 108 3.88 -4.98 17.32
C ASP A 108 3.05 -3.77 16.94
N CYS A 109 3.20 -3.29 15.72
CA CYS A 109 2.48 -2.13 15.21
C CYS A 109 2.16 -2.35 13.74
N VAL A 110 0.97 -1.93 13.33
CA VAL A 110 0.54 -1.99 11.93
C VAL A 110 0.11 -0.59 11.51
N LEU A 111 0.78 -0.04 10.52
CA LEU A 111 0.40 1.22 9.92
C LEU A 111 -0.31 0.94 8.61
N ILE A 112 -1.54 1.43 8.47
CA ILE A 112 -2.28 1.34 7.22
C ILE A 112 -2.25 2.71 6.57
N THR A 113 -1.79 2.78 5.35
CA THR A 113 -1.64 4.05 4.65
C THR A 113 -1.94 3.91 3.18
N ARG A 114 -1.98 5.04 2.51
CA ARG A 114 -2.18 5.14 1.06
C ARG A 114 -0.91 5.65 0.43
N PRO A 115 -0.65 5.28 -0.84
CA PRO A 115 0.56 5.76 -1.51
C PRO A 115 0.60 7.28 -1.69
N ASP A 116 -0.58 7.92 -1.73
CA ASP A 116 -0.67 9.36 -1.96
C ASP A 116 -0.61 10.21 -0.68
N VAL A 117 -0.30 9.59 0.45
CA VAL A 117 -0.12 10.33 1.70
C VAL A 117 1.36 10.57 1.95
N TYR A 118 1.70 11.83 2.18
CA TYR A 118 3.09 12.21 2.42
C TYR A 118 3.36 12.20 3.92
N HIS A 119 4.14 11.26 4.37
CA HIS A 119 4.45 11.09 5.78
C HIS A 119 5.74 11.79 6.16
N ASP A 120 5.87 12.12 7.45
CA ASP A 120 7.14 12.52 8.00
C ASP A 120 8.12 11.36 7.89
N LYS A 121 9.31 11.61 7.39
CA LYS A 121 10.34 10.57 7.20
C LYS A 121 10.72 9.87 8.51
N ASN A 122 10.48 10.52 9.64
CA ASN A 122 10.81 9.98 10.96
C ASN A 122 9.61 9.29 11.63
N LEU A 123 8.51 9.11 10.91
CA LEU A 123 7.29 8.54 11.49
C LEU A 123 7.54 7.19 12.16
N ILE A 124 8.21 6.29 11.46
CA ILE A 124 8.45 4.94 11.99
C ILE A 124 9.35 5.01 13.23
N GLN A 125 10.38 5.81 13.19
CA GLN A 125 11.26 6.01 14.34
C GLN A 125 10.48 6.55 15.53
N ASN A 126 9.59 7.49 15.31
CA ASN A 126 8.78 8.08 16.38
C ASN A 126 7.80 7.07 16.96
N ILE A 127 7.22 6.22 16.14
CA ILE A 127 6.30 5.17 16.60
C ILE A 127 7.04 4.14 17.44
N THR A 128 8.23 3.74 17.02
CA THR A 128 8.95 2.64 17.66
C THR A 128 9.77 3.07 18.87
N SER A 129 9.91 4.36 19.11
CA SER A 129 10.67 4.85 20.25
C SER A 129 9.85 4.96 21.54
N HIS A 130 8.57 4.59 21.50
CA HIS A 130 7.72 4.68 22.69
C HIS A 130 7.43 3.33 23.32
#